data_493ec9de20bc488087a6c70b645d2e91
#
_entry.id   493ec9de20bc488087a6c70b645d2e91
#
_cell.length_a   1.000
_cell.length_b   1.000
_cell.length_c   1.000
_cell.angle_alpha   90.00
_cell.angle_beta   90.00
_cell.angle_gamma   90.00
#
_symmetry.space_group_name_H-M   'P 1'
#
loop_
_entity.id
_entity.type
_entity.pdbx_description
1 polymer ?
#
loop_
_entity_poly.entity_id
_entity_poly.type
_entity_poly.pdbx_seq_one_letter_code
_entity_poly.pdbx_strand_id
1 'polypeptide(L)'
;ATAAAQLDALLGQAAQMRQTVHAALAELDNCSNAADAAQNLSQVAAQRRQLVDAVGSVDTAGLPGGPGLVSRMRDMWTYSAESDDDYAQWAQDSQATCDSGASAPLSGDPAQSSGDALSSKATASKQAFVAQWNPLAQQYGLATRSATGI
;
A
#
# COMPACT_ATOMS: atom_id res chain seq x y z
N ALA A 1 -22.60 -10.07 -5.74
CA ALA A 1 -22.06 -8.71 -5.82
C ALA A 1 -21.57 -8.43 -7.23
N THR A 2 -21.74 -7.18 -7.70
CA THR A 2 -21.19 -6.75 -9.00
C THR A 2 -19.66 -6.73 -8.97
N ALA A 3 -19.03 -6.81 -10.12
CA ALA A 3 -17.58 -6.68 -10.21
C ALA A 3 -17.10 -5.35 -9.61
N ALA A 4 -17.76 -4.23 -9.92
CA ALA A 4 -17.42 -2.93 -9.35
C ALA A 4 -17.51 -2.94 -7.82
N ALA A 5 -18.53 -3.52 -7.22
CA ALA A 5 -18.67 -3.63 -5.77
C ALA A 5 -17.59 -4.53 -5.14
N GLN A 6 -17.19 -5.61 -5.83
CA GLN A 6 -16.09 -6.46 -5.37
C GLN A 6 -14.76 -5.72 -5.38
N LEU A 7 -14.47 -4.95 -6.43
CA LEU A 7 -13.27 -4.11 -6.50
C LEU A 7 -13.29 -3.03 -5.42
N ASP A 8 -14.43 -2.38 -5.18
CA ASP A 8 -14.58 -1.38 -4.13
C ASP A 8 -14.30 -1.94 -2.73
N ALA A 9 -14.76 -3.17 -2.45
CA ALA A 9 -14.48 -3.83 -1.19
C ALA A 9 -12.96 -4.04 -0.97
N LEU A 10 -12.24 -4.43 -2.02
CA LEU A 10 -10.78 -4.57 -1.95
C LEU A 10 -10.08 -3.22 -1.76
N LEU A 11 -10.58 -2.16 -2.39
CA LEU A 11 -10.08 -0.80 -2.15
C LEU A 11 -10.28 -0.35 -0.70
N GLY A 12 -11.39 -0.74 -0.08
CA GLY A 12 -11.64 -0.48 1.34
C GLY A 12 -10.63 -1.17 2.24
N GLN A 13 -10.25 -2.41 1.93
CA GLN A 13 -9.18 -3.12 2.65
C GLN A 13 -7.82 -2.42 2.48
N ALA A 14 -7.50 -1.99 1.26
CA ALA A 14 -6.26 -1.25 0.99
C ALA A 14 -6.19 0.06 1.78
N ALA A 15 -7.30 0.75 1.95
CA ALA A 15 -7.37 1.98 2.76
C ALA A 15 -6.99 1.72 4.22
N GLN A 16 -7.43 0.62 4.80
CA GLN A 16 -7.06 0.23 6.17
C GLN A 16 -5.57 -0.12 6.27
N MET A 17 -5.04 -0.83 5.28
CA MET A 17 -3.61 -1.15 5.22
C MET A 17 -2.76 0.11 5.17
N ARG A 18 -3.18 1.12 4.42
CA ARG A 18 -2.49 2.41 4.37
C ARG A 18 -2.41 3.09 5.73
N GLN A 19 -3.47 3.05 6.52
CA GLN A 19 -3.47 3.60 7.88
C GLN A 19 -2.46 2.87 8.76
N THR A 20 -2.37 1.55 8.66
CA THR A 20 -1.38 0.76 9.42
C THR A 20 0.05 1.13 9.01
N VAL A 21 0.33 1.31 7.72
CA VAL A 21 1.65 1.73 7.23
C VAL A 21 2.01 3.12 7.78
N HIS A 22 1.10 4.07 7.73
CA HIS A 22 1.33 5.41 8.26
C HIS A 22 1.66 5.39 9.75
N ALA A 23 0.92 4.61 10.54
CA ALA A 23 1.17 4.47 11.97
C ALA A 23 2.53 3.82 12.26
N ALA A 24 2.89 2.78 11.51
CA ALA A 24 4.18 2.11 11.65
C ALA A 24 5.36 3.02 11.28
N LEU A 25 5.24 3.79 10.21
CA LEU A 25 6.27 4.74 9.80
C LEU A 25 6.43 5.88 10.81
N ALA A 26 5.33 6.39 11.39
CA ALA A 26 5.38 7.39 12.45
C ALA A 26 6.07 6.85 13.71
N GLU A 27 5.78 5.62 14.08
CA GLU A 27 6.43 4.92 15.19
C GLU A 27 7.95 4.77 14.95
N LEU A 28 8.34 4.40 13.74
CA LEU A 28 9.75 4.29 13.34
C LEU A 28 10.44 5.65 13.34
N ASP A 29 9.81 6.67 12.78
CA ASP A 29 10.37 8.02 12.68
C ASP A 29 10.70 8.62 14.07
N ASN A 30 9.96 8.23 15.09
CA ASN A 30 10.15 8.65 16.47
C ASN A 30 11.01 7.68 17.29
N CYS A 31 11.51 6.61 16.70
CA CYS A 31 12.21 5.53 17.43
C CYS A 31 11.41 5.00 18.63
N SER A 32 10.07 5.03 18.57
CA SER A 32 9.25 4.63 19.72
C SER A 32 9.15 3.12 19.87
N ASN A 33 9.12 2.37 18.77
CA ASN A 33 9.18 0.89 18.77
C ASN A 33 9.51 0.37 17.36
N ALA A 34 10.80 0.35 17.02
CA ALA A 34 11.26 -0.08 15.68
C ALA A 34 10.92 -1.56 15.39
N ALA A 35 10.96 -2.43 16.40
CA ALA A 35 10.62 -3.85 16.24
C ALA A 35 9.13 -4.04 15.86
N ASP A 36 8.23 -3.32 16.52
CA ASP A 36 6.80 -3.35 16.23
C ASP A 36 6.51 -2.77 14.83
N ALA A 37 7.14 -1.67 14.49
CA ALA A 37 7.04 -1.08 13.15
C ALA A 37 7.47 -2.06 12.07
N ALA A 38 8.60 -2.75 12.25
CA ALA A 38 9.09 -3.76 11.31
C ALA A 38 8.07 -4.90 11.11
N GLN A 39 7.52 -5.39 12.20
CA GLN A 39 6.52 -6.48 12.17
C GLN A 39 5.25 -6.04 11.43
N ASN A 40 4.72 -4.87 11.76
CA ASN A 40 3.50 -4.35 11.15
C ASN A 40 3.68 -4.07 9.66
N LEU A 41 4.82 -3.53 9.25
CA LEU A 41 5.13 -3.30 7.84
C LEU A 41 5.24 -4.60 7.05
N SER A 42 5.89 -5.64 7.61
CA SER A 42 5.97 -6.96 6.99
C SER A 42 4.60 -7.61 6.83
N GLN A 43 3.74 -7.48 7.85
CA GLN A 43 2.37 -8.02 7.79
C GLN A 43 1.54 -7.33 6.71
N VAL A 44 1.62 -6.01 6.61
CA VAL A 44 0.89 -5.26 5.58
C VAL A 44 1.38 -5.63 4.18
N ALA A 45 2.68 -5.79 3.99
CA ALA A 45 3.23 -6.26 2.71
C ALA A 45 2.61 -7.60 2.29
N ALA A 46 2.51 -8.55 3.21
CA ALA A 46 1.86 -9.85 2.96
C ALA A 46 0.37 -9.69 2.64
N GLN A 47 -0.34 -8.84 3.37
CA GLN A 47 -1.76 -8.56 3.13
C GLN A 47 -1.99 -7.90 1.76
N ARG A 48 -1.11 -6.99 1.33
CA ARG A 48 -1.20 -6.39 -0.01
C ARG A 48 -1.01 -7.43 -1.12
N ARG A 49 -0.13 -8.41 -0.93
CA ARG A 49 0.02 -9.52 -1.89
C ARG A 49 -1.22 -10.39 -1.96
N GLN A 50 -1.93 -10.57 -0.84
CA GLN A 50 -3.24 -11.23 -0.84
C GLN A 50 -4.28 -10.42 -1.63
N LEU A 51 -4.25 -9.10 -1.57
CA LEU A 51 -5.11 -8.24 -2.40
C LEU A 51 -4.78 -8.39 -3.89
N VAL A 52 -3.50 -8.48 -4.24
CA VAL A 52 -3.06 -8.71 -5.63
C VAL A 52 -3.66 -10.03 -6.16
N ASP A 53 -3.62 -11.08 -5.36
CA ASP A 53 -4.22 -12.37 -5.72
C ASP A 53 -5.75 -12.27 -5.80
N ALA A 54 -6.37 -11.65 -4.81
CA ALA A 54 -7.83 -11.51 -4.74
C ALA A 54 -8.39 -10.72 -5.93
N VAL A 55 -7.77 -9.61 -6.30
CA VAL A 55 -8.23 -8.81 -7.43
C VAL A 55 -8.10 -9.56 -8.75
N GLY A 56 -7.07 -10.39 -8.90
CA GLY A 56 -6.89 -11.25 -10.06
C GLY A 56 -7.98 -12.30 -10.25
N SER A 57 -8.73 -12.60 -9.18
CA SER A 57 -9.82 -13.57 -9.19
C SER A 57 -11.21 -12.95 -9.42
N VAL A 58 -11.30 -11.62 -9.50
CA VAL A 58 -12.59 -10.95 -9.78
C VAL A 58 -12.94 -11.07 -11.25
N ASP A 59 -14.13 -11.59 -11.54
CA ASP A 59 -14.64 -11.62 -12.91
C ASP A 59 -15.14 -10.23 -13.31
N THR A 60 -14.39 -9.58 -14.19
CA THR A 60 -14.67 -8.22 -14.67
C THR A 60 -15.21 -8.19 -16.11
N ALA A 61 -15.67 -9.33 -16.66
CA ALA A 61 -16.10 -9.41 -18.05
C ALA A 61 -17.21 -8.40 -18.40
N GLY A 62 -18.11 -8.11 -17.45
CA GLY A 62 -19.20 -7.15 -17.62
C GLY A 62 -18.85 -5.70 -17.25
N LEU A 63 -17.61 -5.42 -16.89
CA LEU A 63 -17.18 -4.10 -16.42
C LEU A 63 -16.35 -3.40 -17.52
N PRO A 64 -16.76 -2.20 -18.00
CA PRO A 64 -15.99 -1.47 -18.98
C PRO A 64 -14.54 -1.23 -18.50
N GLY A 65 -13.58 -1.65 -19.32
CA GLY A 65 -12.17 -1.55 -18.97
C GLY A 65 -11.71 -2.43 -17.80
N GLY A 66 -12.51 -3.42 -17.41
CA GLY A 66 -12.27 -4.28 -16.25
C GLY A 66 -10.90 -4.93 -16.19
N PRO A 67 -10.43 -5.62 -17.25
CA PRO A 67 -9.08 -6.20 -17.23
C PRO A 67 -7.97 -5.19 -17.03
N GLY A 68 -8.08 -3.99 -17.60
CA GLY A 68 -7.13 -2.90 -17.41
C GLY A 68 -7.13 -2.37 -15.97
N LEU A 69 -8.31 -2.24 -15.35
CA LEU A 69 -8.43 -1.87 -13.93
C LEU A 69 -7.75 -2.88 -13.03
N VAL A 70 -8.00 -4.18 -13.24
CA VAL A 70 -7.37 -5.25 -12.46
C VAL A 70 -5.86 -5.19 -12.59
N SER A 71 -5.34 -5.02 -13.80
CA SER A 71 -3.90 -4.88 -14.03
C SER A 71 -3.29 -3.70 -13.27
N ARG A 72 -3.96 -2.54 -13.30
CA ARG A 72 -3.51 -1.36 -12.54
C ARG A 72 -3.56 -1.58 -11.02
N MET A 73 -4.61 -2.23 -10.52
CA MET A 73 -4.73 -2.55 -9.09
C MET A 73 -3.62 -3.50 -8.64
N ARG A 74 -3.30 -4.51 -9.44
CA ARG A 74 -2.19 -5.42 -9.16
C ARG A 74 -0.85 -4.71 -9.13
N ASP A 75 -0.59 -3.83 -10.08
CA ASP A 75 0.66 -3.08 -10.16
C ASP A 75 0.82 -2.14 -8.96
N MET A 76 -0.19 -1.33 -8.66
CA MET A 76 -0.10 -0.37 -7.55
C MET A 76 0.09 -1.04 -6.20
N TRP A 77 -0.58 -2.18 -5.97
CA TRP A 77 -0.44 -2.91 -4.70
C TRP A 77 0.84 -3.73 -4.63
N THR A 78 1.37 -4.19 -5.75
CA THR A 78 2.68 -4.83 -5.81
C THR A 78 3.78 -3.82 -5.45
N TYR A 79 3.76 -2.62 -6.03
CA TYR A 79 4.72 -1.56 -5.66
C TYR A 79 4.59 -1.18 -4.18
N SER A 80 3.37 -1.06 -3.67
CA SER A 80 3.15 -0.77 -2.25
C SER A 80 3.68 -1.87 -1.34
N ALA A 81 3.47 -3.15 -1.69
CA ALA A 81 3.98 -4.27 -0.92
C ALA A 81 5.52 -4.29 -0.90
N GLU A 82 6.15 -4.07 -2.04
CA GLU A 82 7.62 -4.00 -2.14
C GLU A 82 8.17 -2.82 -1.33
N SER A 83 7.50 -1.66 -1.37
CA SER A 83 7.86 -0.50 -0.54
C SER A 83 7.74 -0.83 0.94
N ASP A 84 6.65 -1.47 1.37
CA ASP A 84 6.44 -1.85 2.77
C ASP A 84 7.50 -2.86 3.23
N ASP A 85 7.94 -3.80 2.40
CA ASP A 85 9.04 -4.71 2.72
C ASP A 85 10.36 -3.96 2.93
N ASP A 86 10.66 -2.99 2.09
CA ASP A 86 11.87 -2.18 2.22
C ASP A 86 11.82 -1.32 3.49
N TYR A 87 10.68 -0.73 3.81
CA TYR A 87 10.51 0.01 5.05
C TYR A 87 10.59 -0.89 6.28
N ALA A 88 10.09 -2.14 6.19
CA ALA A 88 10.26 -3.13 7.25
C ALA A 88 11.75 -3.44 7.47
N GLN A 89 12.52 -3.56 6.40
CA GLN A 89 13.96 -3.76 6.49
C GLN A 89 14.65 -2.54 7.11
N TRP A 90 14.28 -1.32 6.71
CA TRP A 90 14.79 -0.10 7.33
C TRP A 90 14.48 -0.04 8.83
N ALA A 91 13.27 -0.46 9.25
CA ALA A 91 12.92 -0.56 10.65
C ALA A 91 13.78 -1.58 11.40
N GLN A 92 14.06 -2.74 10.82
CA GLN A 92 14.97 -3.74 11.38
C GLN A 92 16.39 -3.18 11.50
N ASP A 93 16.89 -2.54 10.45
CA ASP A 93 18.23 -1.95 10.42
C ASP A 93 18.38 -0.81 11.45
N SER A 94 17.28 -0.14 11.80
CA SER A 94 17.22 0.95 12.75
C SER A 94 17.09 0.52 14.22
N GLN A 95 16.83 -0.77 14.51
CA GLN A 95 16.56 -1.24 15.87
C GLN A 95 17.69 -0.91 16.85
N ALA A 96 18.93 -1.21 16.48
CA ALA A 96 20.08 -0.93 17.35
C ALA A 96 20.26 0.57 17.60
N THR A 97 20.04 1.38 16.57
CA THR A 97 20.10 2.86 16.68
C THR A 97 19.02 3.38 17.63
N CYS A 98 17.78 2.93 17.46
CA CYS A 98 16.68 3.34 18.33
C CYS A 98 16.86 2.82 19.76
N ASP A 99 17.32 1.59 19.95
CA ASP A 99 17.56 1.00 21.27
C ASP A 99 18.69 1.69 22.04
N SER A 100 19.63 2.32 21.34
CA SER A 100 20.70 3.12 21.96
C SER A 100 20.25 4.48 22.48
N GLY A 101 18.96 4.82 22.33
CA GLY A 101 18.40 6.09 22.80
C GLY A 101 18.35 7.20 21.75
N ALA A 102 18.59 6.89 20.47
CA ALA A 102 18.45 7.87 19.40
C ALA A 102 16.98 8.31 19.26
N SER A 103 16.79 9.57 18.85
CA SER A 103 15.46 10.16 18.61
C SER A 103 14.98 10.00 17.17
N ALA A 104 15.81 9.46 16.28
CA ALA A 104 15.52 9.24 14.89
C ALA A 104 16.13 7.91 14.41
N PRO A 105 15.48 7.23 13.43
CA PRO A 105 15.99 5.98 12.89
C PRO A 105 17.28 6.20 12.08
N LEU A 106 17.86 5.07 11.63
CA LEU A 106 19.08 5.08 10.82
C LEU A 106 18.88 5.91 9.55
N SER A 107 19.77 6.87 9.29
CA SER A 107 19.77 7.68 8.07
C SER A 107 20.68 7.07 7.01
N GLY A 108 20.35 7.30 5.72
CA GLY A 108 21.16 6.82 4.60
C GLY A 108 21.09 5.32 4.36
N ASP A 109 20.13 4.64 4.96
CA ASP A 109 19.92 3.22 4.72
C ASP A 109 19.43 2.97 3.28
N PRO A 110 20.08 2.09 2.49
CA PRO A 110 19.62 1.73 1.16
C PRO A 110 18.18 1.21 1.13
N ALA A 111 17.72 0.51 2.16
CA ALA A 111 16.34 0.04 2.27
C ALA A 111 15.34 1.20 2.33
N GLN A 112 15.63 2.28 3.03
CA GLN A 112 14.81 3.48 3.04
C GLN A 112 14.72 4.10 1.66
N SER A 113 15.85 4.28 0.98
CA SER A 113 15.89 4.87 -0.37
C SER A 113 15.12 4.04 -1.38
N SER A 114 15.26 2.72 -1.32
CA SER A 114 14.51 1.78 -2.17
C SER A 114 13.01 1.83 -1.88
N GLY A 115 12.64 1.86 -0.60
CA GLY A 115 11.24 2.01 -0.16
C GLY A 115 10.61 3.31 -0.68
N ASP A 116 11.33 4.43 -0.58
CA ASP A 116 10.89 5.72 -1.09
C ASP A 116 10.68 5.71 -2.61
N ALA A 117 11.58 5.08 -3.36
CA ALA A 117 11.46 4.97 -4.82
C ALA A 117 10.23 4.14 -5.23
N LEU A 118 9.99 3.02 -4.54
CA LEU A 118 8.82 2.17 -4.77
C LEU A 118 7.52 2.85 -4.34
N SER A 119 7.54 3.60 -3.23
CA SER A 119 6.42 4.41 -2.78
C SER A 119 6.03 5.46 -3.83
N SER A 120 7.01 6.09 -4.48
CA SER A 120 6.76 7.04 -5.58
C SER A 120 6.13 6.36 -6.79
N LYS A 121 6.60 5.16 -7.15
CA LYS A 121 5.99 4.36 -8.23
C LYS A 121 4.55 3.97 -7.88
N ALA A 122 4.32 3.54 -6.65
CA ALA A 122 2.98 3.20 -6.17
C ALA A 122 2.05 4.42 -6.26
N THR A 123 2.50 5.59 -5.84
CA THR A 123 1.71 6.84 -5.90
C THR A 123 1.34 7.19 -7.34
N ALA A 124 2.27 7.14 -8.27
CA ALA A 124 1.99 7.40 -9.69
C ALA A 124 0.97 6.41 -10.27
N SER A 125 1.13 5.12 -9.93
CA SER A 125 0.20 4.07 -10.35
C SER A 125 -1.20 4.26 -9.75
N LYS A 126 -1.28 4.66 -8.48
CA LYS A 126 -2.56 4.96 -7.80
C LYS A 126 -3.26 6.18 -8.40
N GLN A 127 -2.52 7.22 -8.76
CA GLN A 127 -3.07 8.39 -9.44
C GLN A 127 -3.69 8.02 -10.79
N ALA A 128 -3.02 7.20 -11.58
CA ALA A 128 -3.56 6.70 -12.84
C ALA A 128 -4.79 5.81 -12.63
N PHE A 129 -4.78 4.99 -11.58
CA PHE A 129 -5.93 4.15 -11.25
C PHE A 129 -7.15 4.97 -10.86
N VAL A 130 -7.04 5.93 -9.94
CA VAL A 130 -8.21 6.70 -9.49
C VAL A 130 -8.80 7.56 -10.61
N ALA A 131 -7.99 8.01 -11.56
CA ALA A 131 -8.47 8.72 -12.74
C ALA A 131 -9.40 7.84 -13.60
N GLN A 132 -9.14 6.54 -13.66
CA GLN A 132 -9.99 5.57 -14.36
C GLN A 132 -11.15 5.08 -13.48
N TRP A 133 -10.90 4.86 -12.19
CA TRP A 133 -11.88 4.31 -11.25
C TRP A 133 -13.01 5.27 -10.92
N ASN A 134 -12.69 6.53 -10.62
CA ASN A 134 -13.68 7.45 -10.07
C ASN A 134 -14.90 7.70 -10.97
N PRO A 135 -14.77 7.89 -12.29
CA PRO A 135 -15.94 7.98 -13.16
C PRO A 135 -16.80 6.71 -13.13
N LEU A 136 -16.16 5.56 -13.08
CA LEU A 136 -16.84 4.25 -13.01
C LEU A 136 -17.56 4.09 -11.67
N ALA A 137 -16.90 4.45 -10.57
CA ALA A 137 -17.50 4.41 -9.23
C ALA A 137 -18.78 5.24 -9.17
N GLN A 138 -18.76 6.46 -9.72
CA GLN A 138 -19.96 7.31 -9.80
C GLN A 138 -21.09 6.64 -10.59
N GLN A 139 -20.76 6.01 -11.70
CA GLN A 139 -21.75 5.30 -12.53
C GLN A 139 -22.41 4.16 -11.76
N TYR A 140 -21.69 3.49 -10.88
CA TYR A 140 -22.20 2.36 -10.08
C TYR A 140 -22.69 2.77 -8.69
N GLY A 141 -22.74 4.06 -8.38
CA GLY A 141 -23.17 4.55 -7.07
C GLY A 141 -22.18 4.23 -5.94
N LEU A 142 -20.91 4.06 -6.26
CA LEU A 142 -19.84 3.77 -5.31
C LEU A 142 -19.05 5.03 -4.97
N ALA A 143 -18.36 4.99 -3.83
CA ALA A 143 -17.53 6.11 -3.41
C ALA A 143 -16.31 6.31 -4.33
N THR A 144 -15.99 7.56 -4.63
CA THR A 144 -14.74 7.92 -5.28
C THR A 144 -13.57 7.74 -4.30
N ARG A 145 -12.38 7.54 -4.83
CA ARG A 145 -11.16 7.33 -4.03
C ARG A 145 -10.13 8.40 -4.36
N SER A 146 -9.23 8.65 -3.40
CA SER A 146 -8.02 9.44 -3.64
C SER A 146 -6.80 8.51 -3.69
N ALA A 147 -5.78 8.90 -4.44
CA ALA A 147 -4.53 8.15 -4.53
C ALA A 147 -3.83 8.01 -3.18
N THR A 148 -4.04 8.97 -2.27
CA THR A 148 -3.44 8.95 -0.93
C THR A 148 -4.20 8.09 0.07
N GLY A 149 -5.37 7.58 -0.30
CA GLY A 149 -6.25 6.80 0.59
C GLY A 149 -6.33 5.30 0.28
N ILE A 150 -5.55 4.80 -0.67
CA ILE A 150 -5.62 3.39 -1.10
C ILE A 150 -4.27 2.71 -1.15
#